data_5a220123c7ea77502aa03ee5762fc96a
#
_entry.id   5a220123c7ea77502aa03ee5762fc96a
#
_cell.length_a   1.000
_cell.length_b   1.000
_cell.length_c   1.000
_cell.angle_alpha   90.00
_cell.angle_beta   90.00
_cell.angle_gamma   90.00
#
_symmetry.space_group_name_H-M   'P 1'
#
loop_
_entity.id
_entity.type
_entity.pdbx_description
1 polymer ?
#
loop_
_entity_poly.entity_id
_entity_poly.type
_entity_poly.pdbx_seq_one_letter_code
_entity_poly.pdbx_strand_id
1 'polypeptide(L)'
;MSSSREIRRIYSFMVLLAFVLATIYVVTYITPIVPASYSRIAAAAALAVVLFIVLRIVLLLIDRWLPAMEIGPRTTIKQLVSLAWFALMGVAVAAALGVDVSSVVLGSAFASVIIGLAAQTVLSNVIAGIALLATRPLEAGQRVTITTWQFSNVFPTYPPKYFSNDYLINGFTGTVISVGLFYTVLRDDEGAVEEIPNSIL
;
A
#
# COMPACT_ATOMS: atom_id res chain seq x y z
N MET A 1 -30.47 -12.98 1.27
CA MET A 1 -29.57 -11.83 1.12
C MET A 1 -28.25 -12.10 0.37
N SER A 2 -27.89 -13.36 0.01
CA SER A 2 -26.69 -13.70 -0.76
C SER A 2 -26.82 -13.43 -2.27
N SER A 3 -27.97 -13.72 -2.86
CA SER A 3 -28.26 -13.58 -4.30
C SER A 3 -28.00 -12.19 -4.88
N SER A 4 -28.35 -11.12 -4.16
CA SER A 4 -28.16 -9.75 -4.66
C SER A 4 -26.68 -9.29 -4.71
N ARG A 5 -25.81 -9.93 -3.93
CA ARG A 5 -24.36 -9.65 -3.96
C ARG A 5 -23.66 -10.37 -5.12
N GLU A 6 -24.08 -11.60 -5.42
CA GLU A 6 -23.56 -12.36 -6.55
C GLU A 6 -23.99 -11.77 -7.88
N ILE A 7 -25.27 -11.44 -8.01
CA ILE A 7 -25.80 -10.78 -9.22
C ILE A 7 -25.02 -9.48 -9.51
N ARG A 8 -24.74 -8.70 -8.47
CA ARG A 8 -23.98 -7.47 -8.62
C ARG A 8 -22.51 -7.69 -9.00
N ARG A 9 -21.86 -8.78 -8.53
CA ARG A 9 -20.50 -9.15 -8.95
C ARG A 9 -20.46 -9.54 -10.42
N ILE A 10 -21.41 -10.33 -10.85
CA ILE A 10 -21.57 -10.74 -12.25
C ILE A 10 -21.78 -9.50 -13.14
N TYR A 11 -22.61 -8.55 -12.71
CA TYR A 11 -22.83 -7.30 -13.45
C TYR A 11 -21.55 -6.46 -13.60
N SER A 12 -20.76 -6.31 -12.53
CA SER A 12 -19.48 -5.57 -12.59
C SER A 12 -18.47 -6.26 -13.52
N PHE A 13 -18.43 -7.59 -13.48
CA PHE A 13 -17.57 -8.37 -14.38
C PHE A 13 -18.02 -8.28 -15.83
N MET A 14 -19.32 -8.36 -16.11
CA MET A 14 -19.88 -8.20 -17.45
C MET A 14 -19.63 -6.80 -18.03
N VAL A 15 -19.75 -5.74 -17.22
CA VAL A 15 -19.44 -4.37 -17.65
C VAL A 15 -17.94 -4.24 -17.99
N LEU A 16 -17.06 -4.82 -17.18
CA LEU A 16 -15.62 -4.80 -17.44
C LEU A 16 -15.26 -5.60 -18.70
N LEU A 17 -15.85 -6.77 -18.88
CA LEU A 17 -15.67 -7.61 -20.07
C LEU A 17 -16.20 -6.93 -21.33
N ALA A 18 -17.41 -6.38 -21.30
CA ALA A 18 -18.00 -5.63 -22.41
C ALA A 18 -17.12 -4.44 -22.80
N PHE A 19 -16.53 -3.79 -21.82
CA PHE A 19 -15.64 -2.66 -22.04
C PHE A 19 -14.30 -3.08 -22.67
N VAL A 20 -13.67 -4.17 -22.19
CA VAL A 20 -12.46 -4.75 -22.80
C VAL A 20 -12.75 -5.13 -24.26
N LEU A 21 -13.88 -5.77 -24.52
CA LEU A 21 -14.28 -6.15 -25.88
C LEU A 21 -14.54 -4.91 -26.76
N ALA A 22 -15.19 -3.86 -26.24
CA ALA A 22 -15.38 -2.60 -26.95
C ALA A 22 -14.05 -1.92 -27.28
N THR A 23 -13.08 -1.99 -26.37
CA THR A 23 -11.72 -1.48 -26.60
C THR A 23 -11.02 -2.21 -27.72
N ILE A 24 -11.04 -3.55 -27.68
CA ILE A 24 -10.46 -4.39 -28.73
C ILE A 24 -11.13 -4.08 -30.07
N TYR A 25 -12.45 -3.91 -30.08
CA TYR A 25 -13.20 -3.56 -31.27
C TYR A 25 -12.79 -2.20 -31.85
N VAL A 26 -12.71 -1.16 -31.01
CA VAL A 26 -12.27 0.19 -31.41
C VAL A 26 -10.83 0.15 -31.95
N VAL A 27 -9.93 -0.51 -31.30
CA VAL A 27 -8.53 -0.62 -31.73
C VAL A 27 -8.41 -1.43 -33.03
N THR A 28 -9.16 -2.51 -33.16
CA THR A 28 -9.03 -3.41 -34.35
C THR A 28 -9.76 -2.92 -35.57
N TYR A 29 -10.91 -2.30 -35.40
CA TYR A 29 -11.79 -1.97 -36.53
C TYR A 29 -11.92 -0.48 -36.84
N ILE A 30 -11.77 0.41 -35.88
CA ILE A 30 -11.90 1.86 -36.06
C ILE A 30 -10.57 2.50 -36.45
N THR A 31 -9.45 2.06 -35.84
CA THR A 31 -8.12 2.63 -36.18
C THR A 31 -7.68 2.43 -37.63
N PRO A 32 -7.99 1.31 -38.32
CA PRO A 32 -7.66 1.17 -39.74
C PRO A 32 -8.45 2.10 -40.72
N ILE A 33 -9.63 2.59 -40.29
CA ILE A 33 -10.48 3.50 -41.10
C ILE A 33 -9.91 4.93 -41.03
N VAL A 34 -9.12 5.26 -40.02
CA VAL A 34 -8.52 6.58 -39.84
C VAL A 34 -7.30 6.73 -40.74
N PRO A 35 -7.15 7.83 -41.48
CA PRO A 35 -5.95 8.09 -42.31
C PRO A 35 -4.69 7.91 -41.49
N ALA A 36 -3.65 7.35 -42.11
CA ALA A 36 -2.39 7.01 -41.41
C ALA A 36 -1.76 8.19 -40.68
N SER A 37 -1.99 9.42 -41.12
CA SER A 37 -1.55 10.65 -40.47
C SER A 37 -2.18 10.91 -39.11
N TYR A 38 -3.39 10.40 -38.84
CA TYR A 38 -4.13 10.60 -37.60
C TYR A 38 -4.29 9.31 -36.77
N SER A 39 -3.86 8.17 -37.30
CA SER A 39 -4.05 6.85 -36.68
C SER A 39 -3.45 6.78 -35.24
N ARG A 40 -2.27 7.34 -35.03
CA ARG A 40 -1.63 7.39 -33.69
C ARG A 40 -2.40 8.25 -32.70
N ILE A 41 -2.88 9.40 -33.14
CA ILE A 41 -3.67 10.32 -32.30
C ILE A 41 -5.01 9.66 -31.93
N ALA A 42 -5.69 9.03 -32.93
CA ALA A 42 -6.92 8.31 -32.67
C ALA A 42 -6.72 7.13 -31.69
N ALA A 43 -5.66 6.35 -31.86
CA ALA A 43 -5.33 5.26 -30.97
C ALA A 43 -5.01 5.75 -29.54
N ALA A 44 -4.23 6.82 -29.40
CA ALA A 44 -3.91 7.42 -28.13
C ALA A 44 -5.15 7.99 -27.42
N ALA A 45 -6.03 8.66 -28.15
CA ALA A 45 -7.28 9.17 -27.61
C ALA A 45 -8.22 8.02 -27.16
N ALA A 46 -8.36 6.98 -27.97
CA ALA A 46 -9.15 5.79 -27.61
C ALA A 46 -8.59 5.12 -26.36
N LEU A 47 -7.26 4.94 -26.27
CA LEU A 47 -6.58 4.37 -25.10
C LEU A 47 -6.80 5.23 -23.85
N ALA A 48 -6.71 6.56 -23.97
CA ALA A 48 -6.94 7.47 -22.85
C ALA A 48 -8.37 7.36 -22.30
N VAL A 49 -9.37 7.32 -23.18
CA VAL A 49 -10.78 7.14 -22.80
C VAL A 49 -10.98 5.80 -22.11
N VAL A 50 -10.40 4.73 -22.65
CA VAL A 50 -10.44 3.40 -22.06
C VAL A 50 -9.87 3.38 -20.66
N LEU A 51 -8.64 3.85 -20.49
CA LEU A 51 -7.95 3.88 -19.20
C LEU A 51 -8.70 4.75 -18.19
N PHE A 52 -9.28 5.87 -18.61
CA PHE A 52 -10.10 6.71 -17.76
C PHE A 52 -11.36 5.99 -17.25
N ILE A 53 -12.04 5.25 -18.12
CA ILE A 53 -13.23 4.48 -17.72
C ILE A 53 -12.84 3.34 -16.78
N VAL A 54 -11.72 2.65 -17.04
CA VAL A 54 -11.20 1.61 -16.12
C VAL A 54 -10.90 2.21 -14.75
N LEU A 55 -10.27 3.38 -14.67
CA LEU A 55 -10.06 4.09 -13.40
C LEU A 55 -11.41 4.32 -12.68
N ARG A 56 -12.42 4.80 -13.38
CA ARG A 56 -13.75 5.03 -12.78
C ARG A 56 -14.35 3.75 -12.19
N ILE A 57 -14.20 2.62 -12.91
CA ILE A 57 -14.65 1.32 -12.42
C ILE A 57 -13.87 0.90 -11.19
N VAL A 58 -12.54 1.05 -11.19
CA VAL A 58 -11.69 0.71 -10.03
C VAL A 58 -12.10 1.53 -8.80
N LEU A 59 -12.32 2.84 -8.97
CA LEU A 59 -12.74 3.72 -7.86
C LEU A 59 -14.13 3.33 -7.31
N LEU A 60 -15.06 2.94 -8.18
CA LEU A 60 -16.37 2.42 -7.77
C LEU A 60 -16.25 1.08 -7.04
N LEU A 61 -15.32 0.22 -7.45
CA LEU A 61 -15.06 -1.04 -6.76
C LEU A 61 -14.47 -0.81 -5.36
N ILE A 62 -13.57 0.15 -5.20
CA ILE A 62 -13.03 0.55 -3.90
C ILE A 62 -14.16 0.99 -2.96
N ASP A 63 -15.06 1.86 -3.42
CA ASP A 63 -16.22 2.30 -2.62
C ASP A 63 -17.12 1.14 -2.20
N ARG A 64 -17.16 0.10 -3.02
CA ARG A 64 -18.03 -1.04 -2.79
C ARG A 64 -17.42 -2.12 -1.91
N TRP A 65 -16.10 -2.31 -1.98
CA TRP A 65 -15.40 -3.35 -1.23
C TRP A 65 -14.98 -2.92 0.17
N LEU A 66 -14.85 -1.60 0.39
CA LEU A 66 -14.48 -1.01 1.67
C LEU A 66 -15.60 -0.15 2.29
N PRO A 67 -16.86 -0.65 2.37
CA PRO A 67 -17.97 0.16 2.91
C PRO A 67 -17.83 0.41 4.42
N ALA A 68 -17.14 -0.46 5.15
CA ALA A 68 -16.92 -0.36 6.59
C ALA A 68 -15.76 0.57 6.97
N MET A 69 -14.96 1.03 6.00
CA MET A 69 -13.86 1.93 6.25
C MET A 69 -14.37 3.36 6.39
N GLU A 70 -13.80 4.10 7.34
CA GLU A 70 -14.06 5.53 7.50
C GLU A 70 -13.80 6.32 6.21
N ILE A 71 -14.48 7.45 6.07
CA ILE A 71 -14.44 8.29 4.86
C ILE A 71 -13.02 8.78 4.57
N GLY A 72 -12.27 9.20 5.61
CA GLY A 72 -10.92 9.75 5.48
C GLY A 72 -9.94 8.78 4.81
N PRO A 73 -9.65 7.61 5.41
CA PRO A 73 -8.74 6.62 4.84
C PRO A 73 -9.16 6.13 3.45
N ARG A 74 -10.46 5.93 3.22
CA ARG A 74 -10.98 5.52 1.90
C ARG A 74 -10.72 6.56 0.83
N THR A 75 -10.88 7.85 1.14
CA THR A 75 -10.60 8.94 0.20
C THR A 75 -9.12 8.99 -0.13
N THR A 76 -8.24 8.82 0.87
CA THR A 76 -6.79 8.78 0.67
C THR A 76 -6.37 7.63 -0.25
N ILE A 77 -6.92 6.42 -0.05
CA ILE A 77 -6.65 5.28 -0.94
C ILE A 77 -7.06 5.61 -2.38
N LYS A 78 -8.25 6.18 -2.58
CA LYS A 78 -8.74 6.56 -3.91
C LYS A 78 -7.84 7.60 -4.57
N GLN A 79 -7.33 8.58 -3.82
CA GLN A 79 -6.40 9.58 -4.32
C GLN A 79 -5.07 8.96 -4.74
N LEU A 80 -4.49 8.07 -3.93
CA LEU A 80 -3.24 7.38 -4.24
C LEU A 80 -3.38 6.49 -5.48
N VAL A 81 -4.47 5.72 -5.57
CA VAL A 81 -4.78 4.89 -6.74
C VAL A 81 -4.96 5.76 -7.99
N SER A 82 -5.68 6.88 -7.88
CA SER A 82 -5.88 7.80 -9.01
C SER A 82 -4.57 8.42 -9.47
N LEU A 83 -3.70 8.85 -8.54
CA LEU A 83 -2.39 9.42 -8.86
C LEU A 83 -1.50 8.43 -9.62
N ALA A 84 -1.36 7.22 -9.10
CA ALA A 84 -0.60 6.15 -9.75
C ALA A 84 -1.16 5.80 -11.13
N TRP A 85 -2.49 5.74 -11.24
CA TRP A 85 -3.17 5.44 -12.50
C TRP A 85 -2.96 6.54 -13.55
N PHE A 86 -3.07 7.82 -13.18
CA PHE A 86 -2.80 8.93 -14.11
C PHE A 86 -1.36 8.95 -14.59
N ALA A 87 -0.38 8.61 -13.73
CA ALA A 87 1.01 8.47 -14.13
C ALA A 87 1.17 7.35 -15.19
N LEU A 88 0.61 6.16 -14.94
CA LEU A 88 0.64 5.04 -15.90
C LEU A 88 -0.08 5.39 -17.20
N MET A 89 -1.24 6.04 -17.11
CA MET A 89 -2.01 6.49 -18.28
C MET A 89 -1.21 7.48 -19.13
N GLY A 90 -0.52 8.42 -18.49
CA GLY A 90 0.34 9.39 -19.19
C GLY A 90 1.44 8.70 -20.01
N VAL A 91 2.13 7.72 -19.41
CA VAL A 91 3.16 6.93 -20.10
C VAL A 91 2.56 6.11 -21.24
N ALA A 92 1.43 5.44 -21.02
CA ALA A 92 0.76 4.63 -22.04
C ALA A 92 0.29 5.46 -23.25
N VAL A 93 -0.28 6.64 -22.98
CA VAL A 93 -0.72 7.57 -24.04
C VAL A 93 0.49 8.13 -24.79
N ALA A 94 1.58 8.49 -24.11
CA ALA A 94 2.81 8.96 -24.77
C ALA A 94 3.39 7.88 -25.69
N ALA A 95 3.43 6.62 -25.23
CA ALA A 95 3.84 5.47 -26.03
C ALA A 95 2.96 5.28 -27.26
N ALA A 96 1.63 5.41 -27.12
CA ALA A 96 0.70 5.30 -28.23
C ALA A 96 0.87 6.42 -29.28
N LEU A 97 1.31 7.61 -28.86
CA LEU A 97 1.67 8.72 -29.74
C LEU A 97 3.02 8.50 -30.45
N GLY A 98 3.79 7.45 -30.08
CA GLY A 98 5.09 7.13 -30.66
C GLY A 98 6.24 7.88 -29.98
N VAL A 99 6.02 8.46 -28.79
CA VAL A 99 7.10 9.05 -27.97
C VAL A 99 7.97 7.91 -27.46
N ASP A 100 9.28 8.06 -27.54
CA ASP A 100 10.19 7.11 -26.93
C ASP A 100 10.09 7.18 -25.40
N VAL A 101 9.51 6.14 -24.82
CA VAL A 101 9.30 6.03 -23.37
C VAL A 101 10.51 5.45 -22.65
N SER A 102 11.58 5.08 -23.34
CA SER A 102 12.78 4.49 -22.73
C SER A 102 13.38 5.42 -21.67
N SER A 103 13.44 6.72 -21.94
CA SER A 103 13.90 7.72 -20.96
C SER A 103 13.00 7.82 -19.73
N VAL A 104 11.68 7.65 -19.93
CA VAL A 104 10.70 7.66 -18.82
C VAL A 104 10.87 6.40 -17.96
N VAL A 105 11.08 5.23 -18.60
CA VAL A 105 11.34 3.97 -17.90
C VAL A 105 12.63 4.06 -17.08
N LEU A 106 13.71 4.57 -17.64
CA LEU A 106 14.98 4.78 -16.91
C LEU A 106 14.81 5.77 -15.76
N GLY A 107 14.13 6.89 -15.99
CA GLY A 107 13.83 7.88 -14.95
C GLY A 107 12.93 7.30 -13.86
N SER A 108 11.95 6.47 -14.20
CA SER A 108 11.06 5.82 -13.22
C SER A 108 11.79 4.76 -12.38
N ALA A 109 12.78 4.07 -12.94
CA ALA A 109 13.63 3.15 -12.19
C ALA A 109 14.40 3.91 -11.09
N PHE A 110 15.00 5.06 -11.42
CA PHE A 110 15.66 5.91 -10.44
C PHE A 110 14.71 6.47 -9.38
N ALA A 111 13.54 6.98 -9.80
CA ALA A 111 12.50 7.45 -8.89
C ALA A 111 12.01 6.33 -7.94
N SER A 112 11.91 5.08 -8.44
CA SER A 112 11.51 3.93 -7.63
C SER A 112 12.50 3.62 -6.52
N VAL A 113 13.81 3.79 -6.76
CA VAL A 113 14.84 3.65 -5.71
C VAL A 113 14.64 4.70 -4.61
N ILE A 114 14.42 5.96 -4.99
CA ILE A 114 14.18 7.05 -4.03
C ILE A 114 12.93 6.78 -3.20
N ILE A 115 11.83 6.39 -3.85
CA ILE A 115 10.57 6.06 -3.17
C ILE A 115 10.76 4.83 -2.26
N GLY A 116 11.50 3.82 -2.71
CA GLY A 116 11.82 2.63 -1.91
C GLY A 116 12.61 2.98 -0.64
N LEU A 117 13.62 3.83 -0.76
CA LEU A 117 14.38 4.32 0.39
C LEU A 117 13.50 5.14 1.35
N ALA A 118 12.64 6.02 0.82
CA ALA A 118 11.71 6.78 1.64
C ALA A 118 10.67 5.90 2.36
N ALA A 119 10.27 4.80 1.73
CA ALA A 119 9.30 3.84 2.29
C ALA A 119 9.94 2.75 3.16
N GLN A 120 11.27 2.71 3.28
CA GLN A 120 12.01 1.62 3.92
C GLN A 120 11.53 1.31 5.34
N THR A 121 11.33 2.31 6.17
CA THR A 121 10.87 2.12 7.56
C THR A 121 9.48 1.51 7.62
N VAL A 122 8.56 1.98 6.77
CA VAL A 122 7.19 1.45 6.72
C VAL A 122 7.20 -0.01 6.26
N LEU A 123 7.96 -0.30 5.21
CA LEU A 123 8.08 -1.65 4.66
C LEU A 123 8.74 -2.61 5.65
N SER A 124 9.77 -2.15 6.37
CA SER A 124 10.42 -2.92 7.44
C SER A 124 9.42 -3.34 8.53
N ASN A 125 8.54 -2.43 8.97
CA ASN A 125 7.51 -2.74 9.96
C ASN A 125 6.50 -3.77 9.44
N VAL A 126 6.09 -3.67 8.17
CA VAL A 126 5.17 -4.63 7.54
C VAL A 126 5.81 -6.02 7.46
N ILE A 127 7.06 -6.11 7.00
CA ILE A 127 7.78 -7.39 6.87
C ILE A 127 7.96 -8.02 8.25
N ALA A 128 8.38 -7.24 9.25
CA ALA A 128 8.50 -7.71 10.62
C ALA A 128 7.15 -8.16 11.19
N GLY A 129 6.07 -7.41 10.97
CA GLY A 129 4.73 -7.78 11.39
C GLY A 129 4.25 -9.10 10.76
N ILE A 130 4.50 -9.32 9.47
CA ILE A 130 4.21 -10.60 8.81
C ILE A 130 5.01 -11.73 9.45
N ALA A 131 6.30 -11.52 9.73
CA ALA A 131 7.15 -12.50 10.40
C ALA A 131 6.65 -12.84 11.80
N LEU A 132 6.32 -11.84 12.62
CA LEU A 132 5.76 -12.01 13.96
C LEU A 132 4.44 -12.78 13.94
N LEU A 133 3.53 -12.45 13.02
CA LEU A 133 2.24 -13.14 12.87
C LEU A 133 2.39 -14.59 12.38
N ALA A 134 3.40 -14.86 11.53
CA ALA A 134 3.67 -16.20 11.00
C ALA A 134 4.36 -17.11 12.02
N THR A 135 5.37 -16.59 12.73
CA THR A 135 6.19 -17.37 13.68
C THR A 135 5.63 -17.35 15.10
N ARG A 136 4.80 -16.35 15.42
CA ARG A 136 4.12 -16.16 16.71
C ARG A 136 5.07 -16.22 17.93
N PRO A 137 6.20 -15.50 17.93
CA PRO A 137 7.08 -15.45 19.08
C PRO A 137 6.47 -14.66 20.24
N LEU A 138 5.46 -13.81 19.95
CA LEU A 138 4.70 -13.00 20.89
C LEU A 138 3.23 -13.38 20.80
N GLU A 139 2.64 -13.74 21.96
CA GLU A 139 1.23 -14.09 22.05
C GLU A 139 0.46 -13.05 22.87
N ALA A 140 -0.78 -12.79 22.52
CA ALA A 140 -1.66 -11.92 23.29
C ALA A 140 -1.82 -12.46 24.72
N GLY A 141 -1.67 -11.59 25.72
CA GLY A 141 -1.68 -11.95 27.14
C GLY A 141 -0.32 -12.30 27.71
N GLN A 142 0.73 -12.47 26.90
CA GLN A 142 2.08 -12.73 27.35
C GLN A 142 2.72 -11.46 27.93
N ARG A 143 3.38 -11.56 29.08
CA ARG A 143 4.19 -10.49 29.63
C ARG A 143 5.61 -10.55 29.04
N VAL A 144 6.05 -9.45 28.46
CA VAL A 144 7.34 -9.34 27.80
C VAL A 144 8.07 -8.07 28.22
N THR A 145 9.39 -8.11 28.16
CA THR A 145 10.25 -6.94 28.29
C THR A 145 10.99 -6.75 26.96
N ILE A 146 10.71 -5.64 26.30
CA ILE A 146 11.33 -5.29 25.02
C ILE A 146 12.48 -4.35 25.30
N THR A 147 13.70 -4.82 25.04
CA THR A 147 14.93 -4.05 25.20
C THR A 147 15.49 -3.72 23.83
N THR A 148 15.63 -2.44 23.53
CA THR A 148 16.17 -1.95 22.27
C THR A 148 17.09 -0.76 22.49
N TRP A 149 18.11 -0.62 21.66
CA TRP A 149 19.00 0.54 21.69
C TRP A 149 18.29 1.87 21.36
N GLN A 150 17.15 1.82 20.67
CA GLN A 150 16.38 3.00 20.29
C GLN A 150 15.64 3.64 21.48
N PHE A 151 15.36 2.87 22.53
CA PHE A 151 14.66 3.32 23.74
C PHE A 151 15.56 3.25 24.99
N SER A 152 16.85 2.98 24.83
CA SER A 152 17.76 3.00 25.96
C SER A 152 18.00 4.44 26.42
N ASN A 153 17.29 4.87 27.43
CA ASN A 153 17.65 6.05 28.19
C ASN A 153 18.90 5.71 29.01
N VAL A 154 20.07 5.92 28.44
CA VAL A 154 21.32 5.85 29.17
C VAL A 154 21.39 7.09 30.07
N PHE A 155 20.72 7.05 31.21
CA PHE A 155 21.02 7.99 32.27
C PHE A 155 22.35 7.53 32.92
N PRO A 156 23.40 8.38 32.95
CA PRO A 156 24.56 8.10 33.76
C PRO A 156 24.11 8.10 35.21
N THR A 157 23.91 6.91 35.79
CA THR A 157 23.74 6.76 37.23
C THR A 157 25.06 7.03 37.87
N TYR A 158 25.19 8.19 38.50
CA TYR A 158 26.34 8.53 39.32
C TYR A 158 25.95 8.34 40.78
N PRO A 159 26.76 7.64 41.60
CA PRO A 159 28.05 7.03 41.34
C PRO A 159 27.96 5.60 40.76
N PRO A 160 28.95 5.16 39.96
CA PRO A 160 28.97 3.82 39.41
C PRO A 160 29.06 2.82 40.56
N LYS A 161 28.03 2.00 40.75
CA LYS A 161 28.04 0.89 41.69
C LYS A 161 28.81 -0.27 41.05
N TYR A 162 30.07 -0.39 41.37
CA TYR A 162 30.96 -1.44 40.86
C TYR A 162 30.59 -2.87 41.28
N PHE A 163 29.61 -3.08 42.14
CA PHE A 163 29.26 -4.37 42.73
C PHE A 163 27.75 -4.63 42.84
N SER A 164 26.87 -3.94 42.12
CA SER A 164 25.46 -4.30 42.10
C SER A 164 25.13 -5.09 40.86
N ASN A 165 24.50 -6.27 41.00
CA ASN A 165 23.90 -7.04 39.93
C ASN A 165 22.59 -6.39 39.39
N ASP A 166 22.28 -5.18 39.84
CA ASP A 166 21.16 -4.41 39.33
C ASP A 166 21.52 -3.81 37.96
N TYR A 167 21.49 -4.64 36.96
CA TYR A 167 21.40 -4.15 35.58
C TYR A 167 20.02 -3.50 35.43
N LEU A 168 19.98 -2.19 35.35
CA LEU A 168 18.80 -1.49 34.88
C LEU A 168 18.62 -1.90 33.43
N ILE A 169 17.79 -2.90 33.20
CA ILE A 169 17.34 -3.28 31.85
C ILE A 169 16.34 -2.19 31.41
N ASN A 170 16.88 -1.20 30.75
CA ASN A 170 16.04 -0.16 30.15
C ASN A 170 15.25 -0.80 29.00
N GLY A 171 14.01 -1.10 29.25
CA GLY A 171 13.10 -1.68 28.26
C GLY A 171 11.66 -1.41 28.63
N PHE A 172 10.78 -1.53 27.65
CA PHE A 172 9.34 -1.52 27.90
C PHE A 172 8.91 -2.89 28.41
N THR A 173 8.40 -2.94 29.63
CA THR A 173 7.83 -4.16 30.22
C THR A 173 6.32 -4.02 30.21
N GLY A 174 5.62 -4.98 29.61
CA GLY A 174 4.18 -4.94 29.58
C GLY A 174 3.57 -6.25 29.09
N THR A 175 2.24 -6.29 29.07
CA THR A 175 1.48 -7.41 28.56
C THR A 175 1.07 -7.13 27.11
N VAL A 176 1.34 -8.05 26.20
CA VAL A 176 0.94 -7.97 24.79
C VAL A 176 -0.57 -7.97 24.69
N ILE A 177 -1.16 -6.92 24.12
CA ILE A 177 -2.60 -6.85 23.82
C ILE A 177 -2.87 -7.49 22.46
N SER A 178 -2.12 -7.05 21.43
CA SER A 178 -2.27 -7.55 20.07
C SER A 178 -1.01 -7.32 19.25
N VAL A 179 -0.76 -8.20 18.29
CA VAL A 179 0.28 -8.05 17.27
C VAL A 179 -0.41 -7.64 15.98
N GLY A 180 -0.13 -6.44 15.52
CA GLY A 180 -0.66 -5.88 14.27
C GLY A 180 0.34 -6.02 13.11
N LEU A 181 -0.02 -5.47 11.94
CA LEU A 181 0.86 -5.49 10.77
C LEU A 181 2.02 -4.48 10.90
N PHE A 182 1.78 -3.33 11.51
CA PHE A 182 2.76 -2.24 11.65
C PHE A 182 3.31 -2.12 13.06
N TYR A 183 2.45 -2.32 14.05
CA TYR A 183 2.72 -2.12 15.46
C TYR A 183 2.25 -3.32 16.29
N THR A 184 2.99 -3.61 17.35
CA THR A 184 2.55 -4.48 18.43
C THR A 184 2.13 -3.60 19.59
N VAL A 185 0.95 -3.86 20.13
CA VAL A 185 0.34 -3.08 21.22
C VAL A 185 0.61 -3.77 22.54
N LEU A 186 1.22 -3.05 23.47
CA LEU A 186 1.52 -3.50 24.82
C LEU A 186 0.73 -2.66 25.83
N ARG A 187 0.41 -3.26 26.97
CA ARG A 187 -0.11 -2.56 28.14
C ARG A 187 0.91 -2.65 29.25
N ASP A 188 1.38 -1.50 29.73
CA ASP A 188 2.27 -1.40 30.87
C ASP A 188 1.55 -1.74 32.18
N ASP A 189 2.33 -1.96 33.24
CA ASP A 189 1.83 -2.25 34.60
C ASP A 189 1.00 -1.09 35.19
N GLU A 190 1.24 0.14 34.72
CA GLU A 190 0.48 1.34 35.08
C GLU A 190 -0.85 1.48 34.29
N GLY A 191 -1.12 0.57 33.33
CA GLY A 191 -2.31 0.57 32.48
C GLY A 191 -2.19 1.43 31.21
N ALA A 192 -1.04 2.06 30.97
CA ALA A 192 -0.77 2.78 29.74
C ALA A 192 -0.66 1.82 28.55
N VAL A 193 -1.14 2.28 27.39
CA VAL A 193 -1.08 1.51 26.14
C VAL A 193 0.02 2.09 25.26
N GLU A 194 0.99 1.24 24.92
CA GLU A 194 2.15 1.59 24.11
C GLU A 194 2.10 0.85 22.78
N GLU A 195 2.33 1.57 21.68
CA GLU A 195 2.40 1.02 20.33
C GLU A 195 3.87 0.96 19.88
N ILE A 196 4.41 -0.25 19.80
CA ILE A 196 5.80 -0.47 19.42
C ILE A 196 5.88 -0.89 17.94
N PRO A 197 6.66 -0.18 17.10
CA PRO A 197 6.87 -0.57 15.72
C PRO A 197 7.45 -1.97 15.61
N ASN A 198 6.89 -2.80 14.73
CA ASN A 198 7.31 -4.21 14.63
C ASN A 198 8.77 -4.39 14.22
N SER A 199 9.35 -3.45 13.48
CA SER A 199 10.76 -3.50 13.06
C SER A 199 11.77 -3.39 14.20
N ILE A 200 11.29 -3.10 15.43
CA ILE A 200 12.12 -2.97 16.63
C ILE A 200 12.11 -4.27 17.44
N LEU A 201 11.13 -5.13 17.21
CA LEU A 201 10.92 -6.43 17.85
C LEU A 201 11.68 -7.54 17.14
#